data_b957dee153557b7af8c42fec54c5b88e
#
_entry.id   b957dee153557b7af8c42fec54c5b88e
#
_cell.length_a   1.000
_cell.length_b   1.000
_cell.length_c   1.000
_cell.angle_alpha   90.00
_cell.angle_beta   90.00
_cell.angle_gamma   90.00
#
_symmetry.space_group_name_H-M   'P 1'
#
loop_
_entity.id
_entity.type
_entity.pdbx_description
1 polymer ?
#
loop_
_entity_poly.entity_id
_entity_poly.type
_entity_poly.pdbx_seq_one_letter_code
_entity_poly.pdbx_strand_id
1 'polypeptide(L)'
;AWYLHRLLVIDFAEWGNRRGRLWQMAWMGFRKGNLHQKLLGAGPDCFASYLGELLPGGTVLFDKGYFEGSVFTNAHNEWLTTLVNMGLLGVAAYAAVFITALQTYRKNFLAVLLLLTYGIHSLISFQQVLNAPLFFLILGLCEAAARGEKTKTNQMDTDEELLEAI
;
A
#
# COMPACT_ATOMS: atom_id res chain seq x y z
N ALA A 1 -34.71 -18.84 -11.17
CA ALA A 1 -33.72 -18.08 -11.96
C ALA A 1 -33.45 -16.70 -11.36
N TRP A 2 -34.47 -15.94 -10.90
CA TRP A 2 -34.30 -14.57 -10.37
C TRP A 2 -33.54 -14.53 -9.03
N TYR A 3 -33.75 -15.51 -8.15
CA TYR A 3 -33.04 -15.64 -6.86
C TYR A 3 -31.57 -15.99 -7.04
N LEU A 4 -31.23 -16.85 -7.98
CA LEU A 4 -29.86 -17.24 -8.32
C LEU A 4 -29.08 -16.07 -8.93
N HIS A 5 -29.74 -15.23 -9.74
CA HIS A 5 -29.12 -14.02 -10.31
C HIS A 5 -28.75 -12.99 -9.23
N ARG A 6 -29.57 -12.86 -8.18
CA ARG A 6 -29.31 -11.95 -7.05
C ARG A 6 -28.20 -12.46 -6.12
N LEU A 7 -28.00 -13.77 -6.03
CA LEU A 7 -26.91 -14.41 -5.26
C LEU A 7 -25.56 -14.32 -5.99
N LEU A 8 -25.58 -14.16 -7.32
CA LEU A 8 -24.37 -14.10 -8.15
C LEU A 8 -23.92 -12.67 -8.47
N VAL A 9 -24.78 -11.67 -8.31
CA VAL A 9 -24.41 -10.25 -8.44
C VAL A 9 -23.91 -9.77 -7.09
N ILE A 10 -22.62 -9.93 -6.83
CA ILE A 10 -21.96 -9.24 -5.72
C ILE A 10 -22.04 -7.76 -6.05
N ASP A 11 -22.88 -7.02 -5.33
CA ASP A 11 -22.83 -5.56 -5.40
C ASP A 11 -21.47 -5.10 -4.89
N PHE A 12 -20.61 -4.72 -5.83
CA PHE A 12 -19.25 -4.32 -5.52
C PHE A 12 -19.20 -3.17 -4.49
N ALA A 13 -20.21 -2.31 -4.46
CA ALA A 13 -20.27 -1.22 -3.48
C ALA A 13 -20.44 -1.73 -2.04
N GLU A 14 -21.19 -2.82 -1.86
CA GLU A 14 -21.43 -3.43 -0.53
C GLU A 14 -20.36 -4.49 -0.17
N TRP A 15 -19.48 -4.83 -1.12
CA TRP A 15 -18.43 -5.82 -0.89
C TRP A 15 -17.45 -5.41 0.23
N GLY A 16 -17.06 -6.38 1.05
CA GLY A 16 -16.04 -6.19 2.08
C GLY A 16 -16.43 -5.16 3.15
N ASN A 17 -17.68 -5.18 3.61
CA ASN A 17 -18.22 -4.20 4.55
C ASN A 17 -18.14 -2.77 3.98
N ARG A 18 -18.64 -2.59 2.74
CA ARG A 18 -18.69 -1.31 2.00
C ARG A 18 -17.32 -0.76 1.56
N ARG A 19 -16.24 -1.54 1.63
CA ARG A 19 -14.94 -1.14 1.11
C ARG A 19 -14.99 -0.82 -0.38
N GLY A 20 -15.79 -1.59 -1.14
CA GLY A 20 -16.00 -1.34 -2.57
C GLY A 20 -16.50 0.08 -2.84
N ARG A 21 -17.38 0.63 -2.00
CA ARG A 21 -17.85 2.02 -2.10
C ARG A 21 -16.70 3.02 -1.86
N LEU A 22 -15.88 2.80 -0.82
CA LEU A 22 -14.72 3.65 -0.55
C LEU A 22 -13.71 3.62 -1.71
N TRP A 23 -13.51 2.46 -2.33
CA TRP A 23 -12.63 2.32 -3.50
C TRP A 23 -13.16 3.09 -4.72
N GLN A 24 -14.48 3.00 -4.97
CA GLN A 24 -15.12 3.79 -6.03
C GLN A 24 -14.97 5.29 -5.78
N MET A 25 -15.15 5.75 -4.54
CA MET A 25 -15.01 7.15 -4.16
C MET A 25 -13.55 7.63 -4.32
N ALA A 26 -12.58 6.86 -3.85
CA ALA A 26 -11.15 7.15 -4.03
C ALA A 26 -10.80 7.28 -5.52
N TRP A 27 -11.26 6.34 -6.34
CA TRP A 27 -11.04 6.36 -7.79
C TRP A 27 -11.73 7.55 -8.48
N MET A 28 -12.98 7.86 -8.11
CA MET A 28 -13.68 9.04 -8.63
C MET A 28 -12.97 10.34 -8.24
N GLY A 29 -12.49 10.44 -6.99
CA GLY A 29 -11.71 11.58 -6.52
C GLY A 29 -10.45 11.78 -7.35
N PHE A 30 -9.67 10.70 -7.54
CA PHE A 30 -8.49 10.74 -8.39
C PHE A 30 -8.80 11.18 -9.83
N ARG A 31 -9.86 10.63 -10.43
CA ARG A 31 -10.24 11.00 -11.81
C ARG A 31 -10.63 12.45 -11.96
N LYS A 32 -11.38 13.02 -10.99
CA LYS A 32 -11.85 14.40 -11.00
C LYS A 32 -10.76 15.42 -10.64
N GLY A 33 -9.72 14.99 -9.95
CA GLY A 33 -8.60 15.84 -9.56
C GLY A 33 -7.90 16.48 -10.75
N ASN A 34 -7.32 17.66 -10.53
CA ASN A 34 -6.50 18.36 -11.51
C ASN A 34 -5.14 17.64 -11.69
N LEU A 35 -4.31 18.11 -12.62
CA LEU A 35 -3.02 17.46 -12.92
C LEU A 35 -2.08 17.40 -11.70
N HIS A 36 -2.01 18.48 -10.91
CA HIS A 36 -1.20 18.54 -9.70
C HIS A 36 -1.65 17.47 -8.69
N GLN A 37 -2.97 17.38 -8.45
CA GLN A 37 -3.56 16.39 -7.54
C GLN A 37 -3.39 14.95 -8.03
N LYS A 38 -3.41 14.72 -9.35
CA LYS A 38 -3.12 13.39 -9.92
C LYS A 38 -1.67 12.97 -9.75
N LEU A 39 -0.72 13.90 -9.85
CA LEU A 39 0.70 13.61 -9.74
C LEU A 39 1.17 13.56 -8.28
N LEU A 40 0.79 14.54 -7.46
CA LEU A 40 1.30 14.75 -6.10
C LEU A 40 0.26 14.45 -5.00
N GLY A 41 -1.00 14.19 -5.40
CA GLY A 41 -2.10 13.95 -4.46
C GLY A 41 -2.71 15.21 -3.88
N ALA A 42 -3.62 15.01 -2.94
CA ALA A 42 -4.29 16.07 -2.19
C ALA A 42 -3.48 16.57 -0.99
N GLY A 43 -2.50 15.80 -0.57
CA GLY A 43 -1.69 16.02 0.63
C GLY A 43 -1.83 14.87 1.63
N PRO A 44 -0.83 14.68 2.52
CA PRO A 44 -0.91 13.68 3.59
C PRO A 44 -2.17 13.90 4.44
N ASP A 45 -2.85 12.81 4.79
CA ASP A 45 -4.08 12.80 5.59
C ASP A 45 -5.27 13.63 5.03
N CYS A 46 -5.21 14.07 3.79
CA CYS A 46 -6.25 14.87 3.16
C CYS A 46 -7.38 14.05 2.51
N PHE A 47 -7.39 12.72 2.66
CA PHE A 47 -8.37 11.83 2.02
C PHE A 47 -9.81 12.27 2.25
N ALA A 48 -10.21 12.48 3.50
CA ALA A 48 -11.58 12.82 3.86
C ALA A 48 -11.99 14.23 3.37
N SER A 49 -11.17 15.24 3.64
CA SER A 49 -11.43 16.63 3.25
C SER A 49 -11.49 16.77 1.73
N TYR A 50 -10.50 16.21 1.04
CA TYR A 50 -10.43 16.26 -0.42
C TYR A 50 -11.65 15.61 -1.11
N LEU A 51 -12.01 14.40 -0.69
CA LEU A 51 -13.17 13.73 -1.27
C LEU A 51 -14.49 14.42 -0.89
N GLY A 52 -14.57 14.98 0.33
CA GLY A 52 -15.71 15.75 0.79
C GLY A 52 -15.97 17.00 -0.03
N GLU A 53 -14.91 17.68 -0.46
CA GLU A 53 -15.01 18.87 -1.32
C GLU A 53 -15.31 18.52 -2.78
N LEU A 54 -14.71 17.45 -3.29
CA LEU A 54 -14.72 17.14 -4.72
C LEU A 54 -15.93 16.35 -5.18
N LEU A 55 -16.54 15.57 -4.31
CA LEU A 55 -17.67 14.71 -4.66
C LEU A 55 -19.00 15.41 -4.37
N PRO A 56 -20.00 15.30 -5.29
CA PRO A 56 -21.31 15.88 -5.09
C PRO A 56 -21.95 15.34 -3.81
N GLY A 57 -22.40 16.27 -2.97
CA GLY A 57 -23.07 15.90 -1.73
C GLY A 57 -22.16 15.75 -0.52
N GLY A 58 -20.87 16.09 -0.58
CA GLY A 58 -19.88 16.20 0.52
C GLY A 58 -20.02 15.20 1.70
N THR A 59 -21.26 14.89 2.01
CA THR A 59 -21.73 13.94 3.05
C THR A 59 -21.65 12.47 2.63
N VAL A 60 -21.15 12.16 1.41
CA VAL A 60 -21.03 10.77 0.94
C VAL A 60 -20.01 10.00 1.75
N LEU A 61 -19.10 10.70 2.43
CA LEU A 61 -18.17 10.13 3.42
C LEU A 61 -18.84 9.89 4.77
N PHE A 62 -20.01 10.49 5.00
CA PHE A 62 -20.82 10.28 6.18
C PHE A 62 -21.98 9.37 5.81
N ASP A 63 -21.87 8.11 6.06
CA ASP A 63 -22.97 7.19 5.80
C ASP A 63 -24.07 7.37 6.85
N LYS A 64 -25.28 7.62 6.39
CA LYS A 64 -26.47 7.60 7.26
C LYS A 64 -26.81 6.14 7.52
N GLY A 65 -26.83 5.72 8.75
CA GLY A 65 -27.11 4.35 9.16
C GLY A 65 -25.97 3.73 9.95
N TYR A 66 -25.43 2.60 9.50
CA TYR A 66 -24.43 1.82 10.25
C TYR A 66 -23.14 2.59 10.59
N PHE A 67 -22.78 3.61 9.80
CA PHE A 67 -21.61 4.47 10.00
C PHE A 67 -22.00 5.93 10.22
N GLU A 68 -23.21 6.18 10.72
CA GLU A 68 -23.70 7.53 10.95
C GLU A 68 -22.73 8.30 11.85
N GLY A 69 -22.28 9.45 11.36
CA GLY A 69 -21.30 10.30 12.07
C GLY A 69 -19.84 9.87 11.94
N SER A 70 -19.53 8.79 11.21
CA SER A 70 -18.16 8.36 10.99
C SER A 70 -17.56 9.06 9.78
N VAL A 71 -16.32 9.55 9.90
CA VAL A 71 -15.52 10.11 8.81
C VAL A 71 -14.53 9.06 8.34
N PHE A 72 -14.60 8.67 7.07
CA PHE A 72 -13.61 7.78 6.49
C PHE A 72 -12.36 8.55 6.10
N THR A 73 -11.26 8.31 6.79
CA THR A 73 -9.98 8.98 6.56
C THR A 73 -9.09 8.25 5.55
N ASN A 74 -9.52 7.07 5.09
CA ASN A 74 -8.78 6.24 4.15
C ASN A 74 -9.71 5.31 3.37
N ALA A 75 -9.19 4.71 2.30
CA ALA A 75 -9.93 3.80 1.41
C ALA A 75 -10.04 2.36 1.93
N HIS A 76 -9.52 2.01 3.10
CA HIS A 76 -9.27 0.61 3.49
C HIS A 76 -8.52 -0.20 2.41
N ASN A 77 -7.67 0.49 1.68
CA ASN A 77 -6.76 0.00 0.67
C ASN A 77 -5.61 1.01 0.63
N GLU A 78 -4.41 0.57 1.00
CA GLU A 78 -3.27 1.47 1.14
C GLU A 78 -2.86 2.12 -0.20
N TRP A 79 -2.97 1.35 -1.29
CA TRP A 79 -2.63 1.85 -2.62
C TRP A 79 -3.56 2.97 -3.09
N LEU A 80 -4.87 2.82 -2.83
CA LEU A 80 -5.85 3.86 -3.16
C LEU A 80 -5.76 5.05 -2.21
N THR A 81 -5.47 4.82 -0.94
CA THR A 81 -5.22 5.90 0.02
C THR A 81 -4.00 6.71 -0.38
N THR A 82 -2.89 6.03 -0.73
CA THR A 82 -1.68 6.67 -1.24
C THR A 82 -1.94 7.42 -2.55
N LEU A 83 -2.76 6.85 -3.46
CA LEU A 83 -3.12 7.50 -4.71
C LEU A 83 -3.86 8.82 -4.49
N VAL A 84 -4.77 8.88 -3.53
CA VAL A 84 -5.51 10.11 -3.22
C VAL A 84 -4.64 11.12 -2.49
N ASN A 85 -3.88 10.67 -1.48
CA ASN A 85 -3.09 11.56 -0.63
C ASN A 85 -1.79 12.03 -1.28
N MET A 86 -1.10 11.16 -2.03
CA MET A 86 0.25 11.39 -2.56
C MET A 86 0.35 11.27 -4.09
N GLY A 87 -0.74 10.98 -4.77
CA GLY A 87 -0.82 10.89 -6.22
C GLY A 87 -0.03 9.72 -6.84
N LEU A 88 0.14 9.80 -8.16
CA LEU A 88 0.87 8.77 -8.92
C LEU A 88 2.34 8.66 -8.50
N LEU A 89 2.99 9.78 -8.16
CA LEU A 89 4.38 9.74 -7.72
C LEU A 89 4.52 9.03 -6.37
N GLY A 90 3.57 9.23 -5.44
CA GLY A 90 3.53 8.52 -4.18
C GLY A 90 3.31 7.01 -4.37
N VAL A 91 2.38 6.62 -5.24
CA VAL A 91 2.15 5.20 -5.57
C VAL A 91 3.39 4.58 -6.23
N ALA A 92 4.05 5.30 -7.15
CA ALA A 92 5.27 4.81 -7.80
C ALA A 92 6.41 4.61 -6.79
N ALA A 93 6.61 5.56 -5.87
CA ALA A 93 7.60 5.46 -4.81
C ALA A 93 7.29 4.28 -3.87
N TYR A 94 6.01 4.12 -3.48
CA TYR A 94 5.57 3.01 -2.64
C TYR A 94 5.78 1.66 -3.33
N ALA A 95 5.42 1.53 -4.61
CA ALA A 95 5.67 0.34 -5.41
C ALA A 95 7.18 0.04 -5.55
N ALA A 96 8.00 1.08 -5.72
CA ALA A 96 9.46 0.93 -5.85
C ALA A 96 10.07 0.28 -4.61
N VAL A 97 9.56 0.56 -3.40
CA VAL A 97 10.01 -0.10 -2.16
C VAL A 97 9.82 -1.62 -2.25
N PHE A 98 8.63 -2.08 -2.68
CA PHE A 98 8.35 -3.52 -2.83
C PHE A 98 9.18 -4.16 -3.94
N ILE A 99 9.28 -3.50 -5.09
CA ILE A 99 10.01 -4.02 -6.25
C ILE A 99 11.50 -4.18 -5.93
N THR A 100 12.11 -3.15 -5.34
CA THR A 100 13.53 -3.18 -4.98
C THR A 100 13.80 -4.20 -3.89
N ALA A 101 12.95 -4.28 -2.87
CA ALA A 101 13.07 -5.26 -1.82
C ALA A 101 12.92 -6.70 -2.35
N LEU A 102 11.93 -6.97 -3.22
CA LEU A 102 11.76 -8.29 -3.85
C LEU A 102 12.96 -8.67 -4.71
N GLN A 103 13.54 -7.74 -5.46
CA GLN A 103 14.74 -7.97 -6.26
C GLN A 103 15.95 -8.29 -5.39
N THR A 104 16.12 -7.53 -4.30
CA THR A 104 17.23 -7.69 -3.36
C THR A 104 17.16 -9.03 -2.62
N TYR A 105 15.97 -9.37 -2.11
CA TYR A 105 15.79 -10.53 -1.24
C TYR A 105 15.22 -11.76 -1.93
N ARG A 106 15.19 -11.81 -3.26
CA ARG A 106 14.58 -12.91 -4.05
C ARG A 106 15.03 -14.33 -3.66
N LYS A 107 16.21 -14.47 -3.10
CA LYS A 107 16.76 -15.75 -2.64
C LYS A 107 16.38 -16.09 -1.18
N ASN A 108 15.89 -15.13 -0.42
CA ASN A 108 15.47 -15.33 0.98
C ASN A 108 13.95 -15.55 1.01
N PHE A 109 13.55 -16.81 1.20
CA PHE A 109 12.14 -17.22 1.21
C PHE A 109 11.30 -16.45 2.25
N LEU A 110 11.83 -16.26 3.47
CA LEU A 110 11.10 -15.57 4.53
C LEU A 110 10.88 -14.08 4.20
N ALA A 111 11.89 -13.41 3.65
CA ALA A 111 11.78 -12.02 3.23
C ALA A 111 10.77 -11.84 2.08
N VAL A 112 10.80 -12.75 1.09
CA VAL A 112 9.83 -12.74 0.00
C VAL A 112 8.42 -12.99 0.51
N LEU A 113 8.23 -13.97 1.41
CA LEU A 113 6.94 -14.26 2.02
C LEU A 113 6.39 -13.06 2.80
N LEU A 114 7.23 -12.39 3.59
CA LEU A 114 6.86 -11.17 4.32
C LEU A 114 6.39 -10.07 3.38
N LEU A 115 7.18 -9.79 2.32
CA LEU A 115 6.87 -8.76 1.33
C LEU A 115 5.56 -9.04 0.60
N LEU A 116 5.35 -10.27 0.15
CA LEU A 116 4.11 -10.67 -0.52
C LEU A 116 2.91 -10.60 0.40
N THR A 117 3.04 -11.12 1.62
CA THR A 117 1.94 -11.10 2.61
C THR A 117 1.53 -9.67 2.94
N TYR A 118 2.51 -8.80 3.23
CA TYR A 118 2.23 -7.40 3.53
C TYR A 118 1.67 -6.67 2.30
N GLY A 119 2.21 -6.90 1.11
CA GLY A 119 1.73 -6.32 -0.14
C GLY A 119 0.28 -6.71 -0.46
N ILE A 120 -0.10 -7.98 -0.29
CA ILE A 120 -1.47 -8.46 -0.45
C ILE A 120 -2.38 -7.86 0.63
N HIS A 121 -1.94 -7.85 1.89
CA HIS A 121 -2.70 -7.25 2.98
C HIS A 121 -3.00 -5.77 2.71
N SER A 122 -2.05 -5.02 2.17
CA SER A 122 -2.21 -3.59 1.86
C SER A 122 -3.24 -3.29 0.76
N LEU A 123 -3.62 -4.30 -0.06
CA LEU A 123 -4.70 -4.18 -1.05
C LEU A 123 -6.10 -4.15 -0.42
N ILE A 124 -6.26 -4.77 0.75
CA ILE A 124 -7.57 -4.91 1.42
C ILE A 124 -7.61 -4.23 2.78
N SER A 125 -6.52 -3.61 3.18
CA SER A 125 -6.37 -2.91 4.46
C SER A 125 -5.61 -1.61 4.28
N PHE A 126 -5.60 -0.77 5.30
CA PHE A 126 -4.82 0.45 5.36
C PHE A 126 -3.62 0.27 6.30
N GLN A 127 -2.64 1.16 6.16
CA GLN A 127 -1.45 1.16 6.99
C GLN A 127 -1.81 1.42 8.45
N GLN A 128 -1.54 0.45 9.29
CA GLN A 128 -1.80 0.55 10.73
C GLN A 128 -0.53 0.95 11.47
N VAL A 129 -0.69 1.79 12.50
CA VAL A 129 0.41 2.30 13.35
C VAL A 129 1.26 1.19 13.95
N LEU A 130 0.68 0.00 14.19
CA LEU A 130 1.41 -1.14 14.74
C LEU A 130 2.11 -1.98 13.68
N ASN A 131 1.50 -2.19 12.53
CA ASN A 131 2.01 -3.12 11.52
C ASN A 131 3.06 -2.50 10.61
N ALA A 132 2.91 -1.23 10.24
CA ALA A 132 3.84 -0.56 9.34
C ALA A 132 5.25 -0.41 9.92
N PRO A 133 5.45 0.07 11.16
CA PRO A 133 6.77 0.16 11.74
C PRO A 133 7.47 -1.20 11.86
N LEU A 134 6.73 -2.27 12.22
CA LEU A 134 7.28 -3.62 12.29
C LEU A 134 7.72 -4.13 10.92
N PHE A 135 6.92 -3.90 9.88
CA PHE A 135 7.29 -4.27 8.52
C PHE A 135 8.59 -3.60 8.08
N PHE A 136 8.71 -2.28 8.25
CA PHE A 136 9.91 -1.54 7.86
C PHE A 136 11.12 -1.89 8.74
N LEU A 137 10.92 -2.16 10.03
CA LEU A 137 11.98 -2.65 10.93
C LEU A 137 12.53 -3.98 10.45
N ILE A 138 11.67 -4.96 10.16
CA ILE A 138 12.08 -6.28 9.68
C ILE A 138 12.79 -6.15 8.33
N LEU A 139 12.28 -5.31 7.43
CA LEU A 139 12.92 -5.04 6.15
C LEU A 139 14.32 -4.45 6.32
N GLY A 140 14.49 -3.51 7.25
CA GLY A 140 15.80 -2.96 7.62
C GLY A 140 16.76 -3.98 8.20
N LEU A 141 16.28 -4.91 9.03
CA LEU A 141 17.08 -6.01 9.56
C LEU A 141 17.51 -6.99 8.45
N CYS A 142 16.63 -7.30 7.51
CA CYS A 142 16.98 -8.12 6.35
C CYS A 142 18.08 -7.46 5.50
N GLU A 143 18.00 -6.14 5.31
CA GLU A 143 19.03 -5.38 4.59
C GLU A 143 20.38 -5.40 5.33
N ALA A 144 20.38 -5.18 6.64
CA ALA A 144 21.59 -5.23 7.46
C ALA A 144 22.26 -6.60 7.40
N ALA A 145 21.48 -7.68 7.50
CA ALA A 145 21.98 -9.04 7.38
C ALA A 145 22.61 -9.33 6.01
N ALA A 146 21.92 -8.93 4.92
CA ALA A 146 22.42 -9.14 3.56
C ALA A 146 23.71 -8.37 3.28
N ARG A 147 23.86 -7.17 3.84
CA ARG A 147 25.12 -6.40 3.75
C ARG A 147 26.26 -7.06 4.54
N GLY A 148 25.96 -7.57 5.73
CA GLY A 148 26.93 -8.27 6.56
C GLY A 148 27.49 -9.53 5.88
N GLU A 149 26.65 -10.30 5.19
CA GLU A 149 27.10 -11.47 4.41
C GLU A 149 28.02 -11.09 3.25
N LYS A 150 27.67 -10.04 2.48
CA LYS A 150 28.51 -9.55 1.38
C LYS A 150 29.89 -9.09 1.86
N THR A 151 29.95 -8.40 2.99
CA THR A 151 31.23 -7.94 3.56
C THR A 151 32.12 -9.11 3.96
N LYS A 152 31.55 -10.16 4.56
CA LYS A 152 32.32 -11.37 4.93
C LYS A 152 32.84 -12.09 3.69
N THR A 153 32.03 -12.25 2.65
CA THR A 153 32.45 -12.88 1.38
C THR A 153 33.61 -12.13 0.76
N ASN A 154 33.50 -10.80 0.63
CA ASN A 154 34.56 -9.98 0.05
C ASN A 154 35.86 -10.05 0.87
N GLN A 155 35.79 -10.16 2.22
CA GLN A 155 36.97 -10.34 3.05
C GLN A 155 37.63 -11.70 2.83
N MET A 156 36.85 -12.79 2.73
CA MET A 156 37.37 -14.13 2.46
C MET A 156 38.06 -14.19 1.10
N ASP A 157 37.46 -13.62 0.06
CA ASP A 157 38.04 -13.57 -1.29
C ASP A 157 39.39 -12.80 -1.29
N THR A 158 39.45 -11.67 -0.54
CA THR A 158 40.69 -10.88 -0.42
C THR A 158 41.78 -11.64 0.35
N ASP A 159 41.39 -12.37 1.41
CA ASP A 159 42.35 -13.17 2.21
C ASP A 159 42.87 -14.38 1.39
N GLU A 160 42.04 -15.01 0.57
CA GLU A 160 42.48 -16.09 -0.34
C GLU A 160 43.46 -15.56 -1.40
N GLU A 161 43.16 -14.41 -2.03
CA GLU A 161 44.07 -13.78 -3.02
C GLU A 161 45.45 -13.44 -2.40
N LEU A 162 45.48 -12.99 -1.14
CA LEU A 162 46.72 -12.69 -0.41
C LEU A 162 47.50 -13.94 -0.09
N LEU A 163 46.82 -15.07 0.23
CA LEU A 163 47.49 -16.35 0.50
C LEU A 163 48.06 -16.99 -0.77
N GLU A 164 47.42 -16.84 -1.92
CA GLU A 164 47.91 -17.31 -3.20
C GLU A 164 49.13 -16.51 -3.74
N ALA A 165 49.27 -15.26 -3.28
CA ALA A 165 50.37 -14.39 -3.70
C ALA A 165 51.68 -14.55 -2.89
N ILE A 166 51.68 -15.39 -1.84
CA ILE A 166 52.84 -15.72 -0.98
C ILE A 166 53.43 -17.06 -1.35
#